data_1d3cb831d975314a3da3731144fed788
#
_entry.id   1d3cb831d975314a3da3731144fed788
#
_cell.length_a   1.000
_cell.length_b   1.000
_cell.length_c   1.000
_cell.angle_alpha   90.00
_cell.angle_beta   90.00
_cell.angle_gamma   90.00
#
_symmetry.space_group_name_H-M   'P 1'
#
loop_
_entity.id
_entity.type
_entity.pdbx_description
1 polymer ?
#
loop_
_entity_poly.entity_id
_entity_poly.type
_entity_poly.pdbx_seq_one_letter_code
_entity_poly.pdbx_strand_id
1 'polypeptide(L)'
;LENYDGMISLTGHSAGGHLVSRMVSTEQWNGSKLRSDFLKRLNHVVAISPIADLRPLLKTSMNNKFNLNYDTAEKESPVFHTKMTLPFTVLVGENERPAFLSQANYVSQTWSCSKIIATGKNHFNVIDDLENERSDLVNLLTKT
;
A
#
# COMPACT_ATOMS: atom_id res chain seq x y z
N LEU A 1 6.58 -20.75 2.30
CA LEU A 1 5.10 -20.80 2.07
C LEU A 1 4.62 -22.12 1.43
N GLU A 2 5.54 -23.02 1.08
CA GLU A 2 5.17 -24.30 0.39
C GLU A 2 4.25 -25.18 1.22
N ASN A 3 4.20 -25.01 2.55
CA ASN A 3 3.39 -25.83 3.46
C ASN A 3 2.29 -25.04 4.20
N TYR A 4 1.95 -23.82 3.74
CA TYR A 4 0.92 -23.00 4.37
C TYR A 4 -0.26 -22.79 3.42
N ASP A 5 -1.42 -23.33 3.77
CA ASP A 5 -2.64 -23.29 2.95
C ASP A 5 -3.61 -22.16 3.31
N GLY A 6 -3.33 -21.41 4.38
CA GLY A 6 -4.18 -20.34 4.88
C GLY A 6 -4.22 -19.09 4.00
N MET A 7 -5.16 -18.21 4.32
CA MET A 7 -5.26 -16.88 3.69
C MET A 7 -4.06 -16.00 4.08
N ILE A 8 -3.71 -15.07 3.22
CA ILE A 8 -2.58 -14.16 3.37
C ILE A 8 -3.10 -12.73 3.32
N SER A 9 -2.69 -11.92 4.29
CA SER A 9 -2.84 -10.47 4.20
C SER A 9 -1.49 -9.82 3.94
N LEU A 10 -1.47 -8.75 3.18
CA LEU A 10 -0.27 -7.96 2.91
C LEU A 10 -0.34 -6.63 3.64
N THR A 11 0.76 -6.24 4.24
CA THR A 11 0.91 -4.87 4.73
C THR A 11 2.29 -4.33 4.41
N GLY A 12 2.38 -3.03 4.31
CA GLY A 12 3.64 -2.33 4.10
C GLY A 12 3.50 -0.86 4.45
N HIS A 13 4.55 -0.28 5.00
CA HIS A 13 4.60 1.10 5.44
C HIS A 13 5.46 1.95 4.49
N SER A 14 5.02 3.16 4.18
CA SER A 14 5.78 4.13 3.37
C SER A 14 6.15 3.56 2.00
N ALA A 15 7.43 3.33 1.71
CA ALA A 15 7.89 2.62 0.51
C ALA A 15 7.36 1.17 0.45
N GLY A 16 7.21 0.49 1.60
CA GLY A 16 6.54 -0.80 1.68
C GLY A 16 5.05 -0.71 1.34
N GLY A 17 4.39 0.40 1.70
CA GLY A 17 3.01 0.71 1.30
C GLY A 17 2.89 0.86 -0.23
N HIS A 18 3.86 1.52 -0.86
CA HIS A 18 3.98 1.56 -2.31
C HIS A 18 4.13 0.14 -2.89
N LEU A 19 5.04 -0.66 -2.35
CA LEU A 19 5.32 -2.01 -2.85
C LEU A 19 4.08 -2.90 -2.81
N VAL A 20 3.35 -2.98 -1.67
CA VAL A 20 2.14 -3.81 -1.59
C VAL A 20 1.03 -3.30 -2.50
N SER A 21 0.95 -1.98 -2.73
CA SER A 21 0.03 -1.40 -3.71
C SER A 21 0.37 -1.82 -5.14
N ARG A 22 1.67 -1.80 -5.50
CA ARG A 22 2.13 -2.29 -6.81
C ARG A 22 1.89 -3.77 -7.02
N MET A 23 2.04 -4.58 -5.98
CA MET A 23 1.78 -6.03 -6.05
C MET A 23 0.33 -6.37 -6.42
N VAL A 24 -0.63 -5.51 -6.12
CA VAL A 24 -2.04 -5.72 -6.44
C VAL A 24 -2.53 -4.90 -7.64
N SER A 25 -1.63 -4.25 -8.36
CA SER A 25 -1.90 -3.60 -9.63
C SER A 25 -1.92 -4.63 -10.76
N THR A 26 -2.94 -4.60 -11.60
CA THR A 26 -3.24 -5.70 -12.55
C THR A 26 -2.21 -5.91 -13.66
N GLU A 27 -1.42 -4.90 -13.99
CA GLU A 27 -0.58 -4.97 -15.19
C GLU A 27 0.75 -5.71 -15.01
N GLN A 28 1.31 -5.73 -13.78
CA GLN A 28 2.68 -6.25 -13.58
C GLN A 28 2.82 -7.77 -13.65
N TRP A 29 1.74 -8.51 -13.47
CA TRP A 29 1.82 -9.96 -13.26
C TRP A 29 1.19 -10.77 -14.39
N ASN A 30 0.90 -10.16 -15.53
CA ASN A 30 0.27 -10.85 -16.66
C ASN A 30 1.12 -12.05 -17.09
N GLY A 31 0.57 -13.27 -16.93
CA GLY A 31 1.17 -14.53 -17.38
C GLY A 31 1.96 -15.32 -16.34
N SER A 32 2.14 -14.85 -15.11
CA SER A 32 2.86 -15.62 -14.07
C SER A 32 1.93 -16.65 -13.38
N LYS A 33 2.34 -17.93 -13.34
CA LYS A 33 1.62 -18.99 -12.60
C LYS A 33 1.61 -18.74 -11.09
N LEU A 34 2.68 -18.19 -10.54
CA LEU A 34 2.79 -17.77 -9.13
C LEU A 34 1.68 -16.80 -8.74
N ARG A 35 1.23 -15.98 -9.68
CA ARG A 35 0.16 -15.01 -9.46
C ARG A 35 -1.17 -15.68 -9.13
N SER A 36 -1.59 -16.69 -9.89
CA SER A 36 -2.94 -17.26 -9.73
C SER A 36 -3.12 -17.88 -8.36
N ASP A 37 -2.11 -18.59 -7.86
CA ASP A 37 -2.20 -19.30 -6.59
C ASP A 37 -2.02 -18.36 -5.39
N PHE A 38 -1.12 -17.37 -5.49
CA PHE A 38 -0.97 -16.33 -4.48
C PHE A 38 -2.24 -15.47 -4.37
N LEU A 39 -2.80 -15.05 -5.49
CA LEU A 39 -3.97 -14.14 -5.49
C LEU A 39 -5.23 -14.80 -4.94
N LYS A 40 -5.43 -16.09 -5.17
CA LYS A 40 -6.55 -16.85 -4.58
C LYS A 40 -6.50 -16.88 -3.07
N ARG A 41 -5.31 -16.74 -2.49
CA ARG A 41 -5.05 -16.76 -1.06
C ARG A 41 -4.98 -15.37 -0.44
N LEU A 42 -4.92 -14.33 -1.27
CA LEU A 42 -4.81 -12.96 -0.78
C LEU A 42 -6.16 -12.47 -0.27
N ASN A 43 -6.24 -12.24 1.04
CA ASN A 43 -7.46 -11.85 1.74
C ASN A 43 -7.62 -10.33 1.80
N HIS A 44 -6.58 -9.62 2.23
CA HIS A 44 -6.63 -8.17 2.45
C HIS A 44 -5.26 -7.54 2.21
N VAL A 45 -5.27 -6.30 1.75
CA VAL A 45 -4.05 -5.46 1.68
C VAL A 45 -4.27 -4.20 2.50
N VAL A 46 -3.34 -3.92 3.40
CA VAL A 46 -3.31 -2.67 4.17
C VAL A 46 -2.05 -1.91 3.82
N ALA A 47 -2.20 -0.84 3.06
CA ALA A 47 -1.10 0.06 2.73
C ALA A 47 -1.04 1.18 3.77
N ILE A 48 0.01 1.20 4.57
CA ILE A 48 0.21 2.17 5.65
C ILE A 48 1.04 3.34 5.10
N SER A 49 0.47 4.54 5.09
CA SER A 49 1.13 5.77 4.61
C SER A 49 1.83 5.59 3.26
N PRO A 50 1.13 5.01 2.24
CA PRO A 50 1.77 4.63 0.99
C PRO A 50 2.21 5.84 0.18
N ILE A 51 3.24 5.64 -0.64
CA ILE A 51 3.57 6.53 -1.74
C ILE A 51 2.87 5.99 -2.98
N ALA A 52 1.72 6.54 -3.32
CA ALA A 52 0.88 6.02 -4.39
C ALA A 52 1.10 6.70 -5.76
N ASP A 53 1.58 7.95 -5.73
CA ASP A 53 2.03 8.74 -6.90
C ASP A 53 3.49 9.13 -6.69
N LEU A 54 4.38 8.67 -7.54
CA LEU A 54 5.82 8.95 -7.46
C LEU A 54 6.24 10.26 -8.12
N ARG A 55 5.38 10.88 -8.94
CA ARG A 55 5.72 12.11 -9.67
C ARG A 55 6.17 13.26 -8.76
N PRO A 56 5.59 13.47 -7.56
CA PRO A 56 6.10 14.48 -6.64
C PRO A 56 7.56 14.26 -6.21
N LEU A 57 8.06 13.01 -6.21
CA LEU A 57 9.43 12.70 -5.85
C LEU A 57 10.46 13.26 -6.84
N LEU A 58 10.06 13.49 -8.10
CA LEU A 58 10.92 14.08 -9.14
C LEU A 58 11.50 15.43 -8.72
N LYS A 59 10.78 16.15 -7.87
CA LYS A 59 11.17 17.49 -7.38
C LYS A 59 11.90 17.47 -6.03
N THR A 60 12.26 16.30 -5.53
CA THR A 60 12.92 16.14 -4.24
C THR A 60 14.37 15.71 -4.39
N SER A 61 15.20 15.97 -3.38
CA SER A 61 16.58 15.46 -3.34
C SER A 61 16.67 13.92 -3.33
N MET A 62 15.59 13.24 -2.97
CA MET A 62 15.54 11.78 -3.02
C MET A 62 15.69 11.25 -4.45
N ASN A 63 15.26 12.04 -5.45
CA ASN A 63 15.36 11.62 -6.84
C ASN A 63 16.82 11.52 -7.35
N ASN A 64 17.77 12.18 -6.69
CA ASN A 64 19.19 12.00 -6.98
C ASN A 64 19.66 10.54 -6.78
N LYS A 65 18.95 9.77 -5.93
CA LYS A 65 19.23 8.36 -5.69
C LYS A 65 18.32 7.43 -6.50
N PHE A 66 17.07 7.82 -6.70
CA PHE A 66 16.10 7.00 -7.42
C PHE A 66 16.23 7.09 -8.94
N ASN A 67 16.77 8.22 -9.41
CA ASN A 67 16.97 8.49 -10.83
C ASN A 67 15.68 8.28 -11.68
N LEU A 68 14.53 8.66 -11.10
CA LEU A 68 13.25 8.62 -11.79
C LEU A 68 13.18 9.73 -12.83
N ASN A 69 12.63 9.41 -13.98
CA ASN A 69 12.08 10.38 -14.92
C ASN A 69 10.55 10.37 -14.86
N TYR A 70 9.88 11.22 -15.63
CA TYR A 70 8.41 11.33 -15.61
C TYR A 70 7.73 9.99 -15.98
N ASP A 71 8.19 9.34 -17.05
CA ASP A 71 7.62 8.10 -17.56
C ASP A 71 7.76 6.96 -16.55
N THR A 72 8.93 6.82 -15.93
CA THR A 72 9.15 5.81 -14.90
C THR A 72 8.37 6.10 -13.62
N ALA A 73 8.28 7.37 -13.22
CA ALA A 73 7.48 7.77 -12.06
C ALA A 73 5.99 7.46 -12.28
N GLU A 74 5.45 7.76 -13.46
CA GLU A 74 4.06 7.46 -13.80
C GLU A 74 3.82 5.95 -13.87
N LYS A 75 4.65 5.22 -14.61
CA LYS A 75 4.56 3.76 -14.76
C LYS A 75 4.62 3.02 -13.43
N GLU A 76 5.44 3.47 -12.49
CA GLU A 76 5.60 2.81 -11.19
C GLU A 76 4.64 3.36 -10.11
N SER A 77 3.80 4.32 -10.44
CA SER A 77 2.80 4.86 -9.50
C SER A 77 1.54 3.98 -9.46
N PRO A 78 1.21 3.36 -8.32
CA PRO A 78 0.03 2.51 -8.18
C PRO A 78 -1.28 3.15 -8.65
N VAL A 79 -1.47 4.44 -8.41
CA VAL A 79 -2.70 5.17 -8.74
C VAL A 79 -3.04 5.21 -10.23
N PHE A 80 -2.08 4.97 -11.12
CA PHE A 80 -2.32 4.93 -12.57
C PHE A 80 -2.66 3.53 -13.09
N HIS A 81 -2.75 2.55 -12.20
CA HIS A 81 -3.07 1.17 -12.54
C HIS A 81 -4.38 0.72 -11.92
N THR A 82 -5.04 -0.21 -12.60
CA THR A 82 -6.25 -0.82 -12.07
C THR A 82 -5.91 -1.73 -10.88
N LYS A 83 -6.57 -1.50 -9.75
CA LYS A 83 -6.47 -2.37 -8.59
C LYS A 83 -7.20 -3.69 -8.87
N MET A 84 -6.64 -4.77 -8.40
CA MET A 84 -7.30 -6.07 -8.38
C MET A 84 -8.56 -6.05 -7.50
N THR A 85 -9.52 -6.91 -7.82
CA THR A 85 -10.75 -7.07 -7.04
C THR A 85 -10.44 -7.84 -5.75
N LEU A 86 -10.02 -7.11 -4.73
CA LEU A 86 -9.77 -7.63 -3.38
C LEU A 86 -9.92 -6.49 -2.36
N PRO A 87 -10.18 -6.80 -1.09
CA PRO A 87 -10.21 -5.82 -0.03
C PRO A 87 -8.87 -5.09 0.09
N PHE A 88 -8.93 -3.76 0.04
CA PHE A 88 -7.76 -2.88 0.17
C PHE A 88 -8.08 -1.73 1.08
N THR A 89 -7.21 -1.48 2.04
CA THR A 89 -7.35 -0.36 2.98
C THR A 89 -6.08 0.49 2.96
N VAL A 90 -6.27 1.79 2.91
CA VAL A 90 -5.19 2.76 3.15
C VAL A 90 -5.30 3.23 4.59
N LEU A 91 -4.21 3.17 5.33
CA LEU A 91 -4.11 3.72 6.68
C LEU A 91 -3.06 4.82 6.68
N VAL A 92 -3.35 5.96 7.30
CA VAL A 92 -2.42 7.09 7.41
C VAL A 92 -2.56 7.75 8.77
N GLY A 93 -1.47 8.21 9.35
CA GLY A 93 -1.49 8.93 10.62
C GLY A 93 -2.08 10.35 10.46
N GLU A 94 -2.88 10.78 11.43
CA GLU A 94 -3.50 12.12 11.44
C GLU A 94 -2.44 13.24 11.41
N ASN A 95 -1.33 13.06 12.12
CA ASN A 95 -0.26 14.03 12.26
C ASN A 95 0.89 13.82 11.26
N GLU A 96 0.61 13.20 10.13
CA GLU A 96 1.58 13.07 9.05
C GLU A 96 1.71 14.36 8.23
N ARG A 97 2.80 14.46 7.48
CA ARG A 97 2.97 15.58 6.55
C ARG A 97 1.81 15.62 5.54
N PRO A 98 1.35 16.80 5.13
CA PRO A 98 0.25 16.93 4.15
C PRO A 98 0.43 16.10 2.87
N ALA A 99 1.68 15.87 2.46
CA ALA A 99 1.98 15.02 1.31
C ALA A 99 1.47 13.58 1.47
N PHE A 100 1.65 12.96 2.65
CA PHE A 100 1.16 11.59 2.90
C PHE A 100 -0.37 11.54 3.01
N LEU A 101 -0.98 12.54 3.65
CA LEU A 101 -2.44 12.66 3.69
C LEU A 101 -3.02 12.79 2.27
N SER A 102 -2.38 13.58 1.41
CA SER A 102 -2.77 13.73 0.01
C SER A 102 -2.60 12.43 -0.78
N GLN A 103 -1.52 11.70 -0.59
CA GLN A 103 -1.26 10.39 -1.19
C GLN A 103 -2.35 9.37 -0.78
N ALA A 104 -2.67 9.30 0.52
CA ALA A 104 -3.72 8.43 1.04
C ALA A 104 -5.10 8.78 0.46
N ASN A 105 -5.43 10.05 0.35
CA ASN A 105 -6.65 10.53 -0.29
C ASN A 105 -6.69 10.13 -1.76
N TYR A 106 -5.61 10.34 -2.49
CA TYR A 106 -5.57 10.08 -3.92
C TYR A 106 -5.80 8.61 -4.22
N VAL A 107 -5.06 7.71 -3.58
CA VAL A 107 -5.25 6.28 -3.82
C VAL A 107 -6.63 5.79 -3.38
N SER A 108 -7.15 6.28 -2.23
CA SER A 108 -8.46 5.85 -1.77
C SER A 108 -9.59 6.26 -2.70
N GLN A 109 -9.51 7.44 -3.31
CA GLN A 109 -10.47 7.91 -4.30
C GLN A 109 -10.32 7.16 -5.63
N THR A 110 -9.10 7.03 -6.15
CA THR A 110 -8.84 6.38 -7.44
C THR A 110 -9.25 4.91 -7.43
N TRP A 111 -8.98 4.22 -6.33
CA TRP A 111 -9.29 2.79 -6.20
C TRP A 111 -10.60 2.48 -5.49
N SER A 112 -11.35 3.52 -5.09
CA SER A 112 -12.61 3.38 -4.34
C SER A 112 -12.47 2.42 -3.15
N CYS A 113 -11.40 2.60 -2.36
CA CYS A 113 -11.07 1.72 -1.26
C CYS A 113 -11.20 2.42 0.12
N SER A 114 -11.24 1.63 1.17
CA SER A 114 -11.32 2.14 2.55
C SER A 114 -10.10 2.97 2.90
N LYS A 115 -10.33 4.08 3.62
CA LYS A 115 -9.28 4.91 4.19
C LYS A 115 -9.50 5.07 5.70
N ILE A 116 -8.45 4.82 6.48
CA ILE A 116 -8.42 4.98 7.93
C ILE A 116 -7.41 6.07 8.26
N ILE A 117 -7.82 7.02 9.11
CA ILE A 117 -6.93 8.02 9.69
C ILE A 117 -6.66 7.62 11.14
N ALA A 118 -5.43 7.28 11.45
CA ALA A 118 -5.01 6.88 12.79
C ALA A 118 -4.79 8.13 13.65
N THR A 119 -5.72 8.38 14.57
CA THR A 119 -5.73 9.58 15.42
C THR A 119 -4.45 9.68 16.28
N GLY A 120 -3.86 10.87 16.30
CA GLY A 120 -2.65 11.19 17.06
C GLY A 120 -1.35 10.56 16.52
N LYS A 121 -1.41 9.73 15.48
CA LYS A 121 -0.24 9.06 14.91
C LYS A 121 0.45 9.92 13.85
N ASN A 122 1.76 9.82 13.79
CA ASN A 122 2.62 10.40 12.75
C ASN A 122 3.20 9.29 11.86
N HIS A 123 4.02 9.67 10.87
CA HIS A 123 4.59 8.75 9.90
C HIS A 123 5.41 7.61 10.51
N PHE A 124 5.99 7.79 11.68
CA PHE A 124 6.87 6.78 12.30
C PHE A 124 6.10 5.87 13.26
N ASN A 125 5.24 6.45 14.09
CA ASN A 125 4.52 5.68 15.11
C ASN A 125 3.17 5.12 14.64
N VAL A 126 2.79 5.36 13.40
CA VAL A 126 1.57 4.80 12.79
C VAL A 126 1.60 3.26 12.70
N ILE A 127 2.80 2.67 12.76
CA ILE A 127 3.00 1.22 12.73
C ILE A 127 3.10 0.57 14.13
N ASP A 128 3.17 1.35 15.22
CA ASP A 128 3.33 0.81 16.57
C ASP A 128 2.21 -0.16 16.96
N ASP A 129 1.01 0.06 16.41
CA ASP A 129 -0.15 -0.80 16.68
C ASP A 129 0.02 -2.24 16.14
N LEU A 130 1.02 -2.50 15.27
CA LEU A 130 1.38 -3.86 14.86
C LEU A 130 1.98 -4.70 16.00
N GLU A 131 2.48 -4.06 17.05
CA GLU A 131 3.02 -4.75 18.23
C GLU A 131 1.92 -5.29 19.17
N ASN A 132 0.68 -4.83 19.00
CA ASN A 132 -0.46 -5.21 19.83
C ASN A 132 -1.42 -6.09 19.04
N GLU A 133 -1.49 -7.38 19.40
CA GLU A 133 -2.38 -8.37 18.78
C GLU A 133 -3.87 -7.99 18.81
N ARG A 134 -4.29 -7.11 19.74
CA ARG A 134 -5.67 -6.65 19.90
C ARG A 134 -5.95 -5.30 19.24
N SER A 135 -4.98 -4.72 18.57
CA SER A 135 -5.17 -3.45 17.89
C SER A 135 -6.11 -3.58 16.70
N ASP A 136 -6.75 -2.48 16.33
CA ASP A 136 -7.59 -2.43 15.14
C ASP A 136 -6.81 -2.74 13.87
N LEU A 137 -5.53 -2.35 13.81
CA LEU A 137 -4.67 -2.63 12.67
C LEU A 137 -4.36 -4.13 12.54
N VAL A 138 -4.02 -4.83 13.63
CA VAL A 138 -3.81 -6.28 13.61
C VAL A 138 -5.12 -7.01 13.32
N ASN A 139 -6.23 -6.60 13.94
CA ASN A 139 -7.55 -7.15 13.66
C ASN A 139 -7.91 -7.01 12.17
N LEU A 140 -7.59 -5.88 11.55
CA LEU A 140 -7.85 -5.64 10.12
C LEU A 140 -7.05 -6.60 9.22
N LEU A 141 -5.82 -6.93 9.61
CA LEU A 141 -4.93 -7.84 8.88
C LEU A 141 -5.28 -9.31 9.08
N THR A 142 -5.85 -9.67 10.24
CA THR A 142 -6.12 -11.07 10.62
C THR A 142 -7.56 -11.50 10.40
N LYS A 143 -8.45 -10.59 10.03
CA LYS A 143 -9.83 -10.96 9.67
C LYS A 143 -9.82 -11.89 8.45
N THR A 144 -10.31 -13.09 8.63
CA THR A 144 -10.59 -14.08 7.59
C THR A 144 -12.00 -13.90 7.05
#